data_68bf995c03301a20165863be20bf0aa3
#
_entry.id   68bf995c03301a20165863be20bf0aa3
#
_cell.length_a   1.000
_cell.length_b   1.000
_cell.length_c   1.000
_cell.angle_alpha   90.00
_cell.angle_beta   90.00
_cell.angle_gamma   90.00
#
_symmetry.space_group_name_H-M   'P 1'
#
loop_
_entity.id
_entity.type
_entity.pdbx_description
1 polymer ?
#
loop_
_entity_poly.entity_id
_entity_poly.type
_entity_poly.pdbx_seq_one_letter_code
_entity_poly.pdbx_strand_id
1 'polypeptide(L)'
;TLENLLIDCGYKCYISPKEVSIAVEQIHKLNNYSLLQQWILNNHITRVGFSYRLDPREAKDYFCHMFNELKNHNLFVENGGSLRGIFFAGLPDACRLVQQELGSDFLVFPGDETPIESLTKLGVPDWKLPKDLKQTSEYDDMRWNFAKELISSEEYKLCRPSDHLGYSEAGEADDSFIKRLQYCKQKRTLPLIRAHVGPYNPNRVEAIKEFISWEKELASTRLLDVLSIGSSQLTQSKFGEDWEGLPNGGGVPVNSEQEYKMIKEAAKPMLVRTYAGTKDILWMAEMHERCLNISWHALSFWWFCEIDGRGTNTVLENLREHLQAIHFITKTGKPLEPNVPHHFAFRGTDDITYIISGYLAAKTAKKHGIKNLILQNMLNTPKYTIGLQDLAKGRAMLRLVRELEDEHFTVHLQSRAGLDYFAPDLDKAKIQLAAVTALMDDIE
;
A
#
# COMPACT_ATOMS: atom_id res chain seq x y z
N THR A 1 -12.88 -1.04 -3.02
CA THR A 1 -12.73 -2.46 -3.48
C THR A 1 -13.77 -2.77 -4.55
N LEU A 2 -13.56 -3.85 -5.33
CA LEU A 2 -14.58 -4.32 -6.29
C LEU A 2 -15.90 -4.66 -5.59
N GLU A 3 -15.83 -5.16 -4.37
CA GLU A 3 -16.99 -5.41 -3.51
C GLU A 3 -17.84 -4.15 -3.31
N ASN A 4 -17.23 -3.05 -2.85
CA ASN A 4 -17.95 -1.78 -2.64
C ASN A 4 -18.60 -1.28 -3.94
N LEU A 5 -17.86 -1.32 -5.05
CA LEU A 5 -18.39 -0.94 -6.37
C LEU A 5 -19.62 -1.77 -6.76
N LEU A 6 -19.61 -3.07 -6.50
CA LEU A 6 -20.75 -3.94 -6.79
C LEU A 6 -21.91 -3.70 -5.83
N ILE A 7 -21.65 -3.41 -4.55
CA ILE A 7 -22.68 -3.03 -3.58
C ILE A 7 -23.35 -1.73 -4.00
N ASP A 8 -22.58 -0.73 -4.42
CA ASP A 8 -23.10 0.55 -4.94
C ASP A 8 -23.95 0.37 -6.22
N CYS A 9 -23.67 -0.68 -7.00
CA CYS A 9 -24.50 -1.11 -8.11
C CYS A 9 -25.73 -1.92 -7.70
N GLY A 10 -25.98 -2.12 -6.40
CA GLY A 10 -27.13 -2.86 -5.86
C GLY A 10 -26.96 -4.39 -5.89
N TYR A 11 -25.73 -4.90 -5.93
CA TYR A 11 -25.47 -6.33 -5.78
C TYR A 11 -25.16 -6.68 -4.32
N LYS A 12 -25.54 -7.89 -3.92
CA LYS A 12 -25.17 -8.43 -2.62
C LYS A 12 -23.83 -9.14 -2.75
N CYS A 13 -22.85 -8.72 -1.98
CA CYS A 13 -21.51 -9.27 -1.97
C CYS A 13 -21.19 -9.96 -0.66
N TYR A 14 -20.34 -10.98 -0.72
CA TYR A 14 -19.86 -11.73 0.44
C TYR A 14 -18.36 -11.94 0.31
N ILE A 15 -17.62 -11.60 1.35
CA ILE A 15 -16.22 -11.98 1.50
C ILE A 15 -16.17 -13.39 2.10
N SER A 16 -15.35 -14.26 1.52
CA SER A 16 -15.16 -15.60 2.09
C SER A 16 -14.50 -15.53 3.46
N PRO A 17 -14.97 -16.32 4.44
CA PRO A 17 -14.24 -16.50 5.68
C PRO A 17 -12.82 -17.03 5.46
N LYS A 18 -11.93 -16.75 6.40
CA LYS A 18 -10.51 -17.14 6.29
C LYS A 18 -10.34 -18.66 6.07
N GLU A 19 -11.17 -19.46 6.72
CA GLU A 19 -11.15 -20.92 6.61
C GLU A 19 -11.45 -21.38 5.18
N VAL A 20 -12.41 -20.73 4.51
CA VAL A 20 -12.77 -21.02 3.12
C VAL A 20 -11.64 -20.59 2.17
N SER A 21 -11.03 -19.43 2.42
CA SER A 21 -9.90 -18.96 1.61
C SER A 21 -8.70 -19.89 1.70
N ILE A 22 -8.34 -20.36 2.91
CA ILE A 22 -7.27 -21.35 3.11
C ILE A 22 -7.62 -22.70 2.49
N ALA A 23 -8.87 -23.12 2.55
CA ALA A 23 -9.32 -24.38 1.98
C ALA A 23 -9.15 -24.41 0.45
N VAL A 24 -9.23 -23.27 -0.24
CA VAL A 24 -9.03 -23.18 -1.70
C VAL A 24 -7.59 -23.51 -2.11
N GLU A 25 -6.58 -23.20 -1.30
CA GLU A 25 -5.19 -23.55 -1.57
C GLU A 25 -4.95 -25.07 -1.67
N GLN A 26 -5.80 -25.86 -1.01
CA GLN A 26 -5.75 -27.31 -0.98
C GLN A 26 -7.12 -27.91 -1.30
N ILE A 27 -7.76 -27.42 -2.35
CA ILE A 27 -9.15 -27.68 -2.67
C ILE A 27 -9.46 -29.16 -2.97
N HIS A 28 -8.45 -29.88 -3.48
CA HIS A 28 -8.57 -31.32 -3.77
C HIS A 28 -8.81 -32.19 -2.53
N LYS A 29 -8.59 -31.68 -1.32
CA LYS A 29 -8.97 -32.40 -0.09
C LYS A 29 -10.47 -32.31 0.09
N LEU A 30 -11.14 -33.46 0.32
CA LEU A 30 -12.60 -33.58 0.39
C LEU A 30 -13.26 -32.59 1.36
N ASN A 31 -12.68 -32.40 2.53
CA ASN A 31 -13.21 -31.45 3.52
C ASN A 31 -13.12 -29.99 3.04
N ASN A 32 -12.07 -29.64 2.32
CA ASN A 32 -11.85 -28.29 1.81
C ASN A 32 -12.84 -27.91 0.72
N TYR A 33 -13.10 -28.82 -0.21
CA TYR A 33 -14.16 -28.64 -1.21
C TYR A 33 -15.52 -28.46 -0.56
N SER A 34 -15.85 -29.30 0.43
CA SER A 34 -17.14 -29.21 1.15
C SER A 34 -17.35 -27.88 1.85
N LEU A 35 -16.29 -27.26 2.40
CA LEU A 35 -16.34 -25.94 3.01
C LEU A 35 -16.70 -24.86 1.97
N LEU A 36 -16.02 -24.88 0.82
CA LEU A 36 -16.29 -23.94 -0.28
C LEU A 36 -17.73 -24.13 -0.81
N GLN A 37 -18.15 -25.37 -1.04
CA GLN A 37 -19.48 -25.69 -1.54
C GLN A 37 -20.57 -25.21 -0.57
N GLN A 38 -20.45 -25.50 0.73
CA GLN A 38 -21.41 -25.06 1.73
C GLN A 38 -21.49 -23.53 1.81
N TRP A 39 -20.34 -22.84 1.74
CA TRP A 39 -20.33 -21.39 1.76
C TRP A 39 -21.06 -20.80 0.54
N ILE A 40 -20.85 -21.35 -0.67
CA ILE A 40 -21.54 -20.95 -1.90
C ILE A 40 -23.05 -21.15 -1.76
N LEU A 41 -23.48 -22.35 -1.35
CA LEU A 41 -24.90 -22.70 -1.28
C LEU A 41 -25.64 -21.94 -0.15
N ASN A 42 -25.05 -21.84 1.03
CA ASN A 42 -25.68 -21.16 2.18
C ASN A 42 -25.87 -19.66 1.95
N ASN A 43 -25.00 -19.03 1.17
CA ASN A 43 -25.09 -17.61 0.84
C ASN A 43 -25.76 -17.35 -0.52
N HIS A 44 -26.28 -18.37 -1.21
CA HIS A 44 -26.91 -18.26 -2.51
C HIS A 44 -26.02 -17.53 -3.55
N ILE A 45 -24.72 -17.84 -3.56
CA ILE A 45 -23.75 -17.21 -4.43
C ILE A 45 -23.98 -17.65 -5.86
N THR A 46 -24.06 -16.67 -6.77
CA THR A 46 -24.26 -16.90 -8.19
C THR A 46 -23.03 -16.61 -9.03
N ARG A 47 -22.05 -15.89 -8.48
CA ARG A 47 -20.75 -15.62 -9.11
C ARG A 47 -19.65 -15.66 -8.07
N VAL A 48 -18.52 -16.26 -8.41
CA VAL A 48 -17.33 -16.33 -7.54
C VAL A 48 -16.20 -15.55 -8.19
N GLY A 49 -15.61 -14.63 -7.44
CA GLY A 49 -14.37 -13.96 -7.80
C GLY A 49 -13.22 -14.52 -6.97
N PHE A 50 -12.13 -14.90 -7.61
CA PHE A 50 -10.90 -15.31 -6.94
C PHE A 50 -9.81 -14.29 -7.21
N SER A 51 -9.10 -13.86 -6.17
CA SER A 51 -8.00 -12.90 -6.29
C SER A 51 -6.75 -13.41 -5.60
N TYR A 52 -5.63 -13.45 -6.33
CA TYR A 52 -4.32 -13.77 -5.80
C TYR A 52 -3.23 -13.00 -6.55
N ARG A 53 -2.31 -12.33 -5.81
CA ARG A 53 -1.35 -11.37 -6.38
C ARG A 53 0.09 -11.57 -5.92
N LEU A 54 0.46 -12.78 -5.52
CA LEU A 54 1.84 -13.12 -5.18
C LEU A 54 2.53 -13.86 -6.33
N ASP A 55 2.60 -15.18 -6.28
CA ASP A 55 3.22 -15.98 -7.33
C ASP A 55 2.24 -16.29 -8.47
N PRO A 56 2.59 -16.00 -9.75
CA PRO A 56 1.69 -16.25 -10.88
C PRO A 56 1.35 -17.74 -11.12
N ARG A 57 2.28 -18.66 -10.82
CA ARG A 57 2.06 -20.10 -11.00
C ARG A 57 1.15 -20.64 -9.92
N GLU A 58 1.42 -20.31 -8.66
CA GLU A 58 0.54 -20.66 -7.54
C GLU A 58 -0.87 -20.13 -7.77
N ALA A 59 -0.99 -18.86 -8.19
CA ALA A 59 -2.27 -18.23 -8.50
C ALA A 59 -3.07 -19.02 -9.53
N LYS A 60 -2.43 -19.43 -10.63
CA LYS A 60 -3.02 -20.25 -11.67
C LYS A 60 -3.42 -21.61 -11.12
N ASP A 61 -2.54 -22.27 -10.38
CA ASP A 61 -2.79 -23.61 -9.86
C ASP A 61 -3.97 -23.63 -8.89
N TYR A 62 -4.00 -22.73 -7.91
CA TYR A 62 -5.13 -22.64 -6.96
C TYR A 62 -6.44 -22.35 -7.67
N PHE A 63 -6.43 -21.42 -8.61
CA PHE A 63 -7.64 -21.03 -9.34
C PHE A 63 -8.15 -22.17 -10.25
N CYS A 64 -7.27 -22.77 -11.05
CA CYS A 64 -7.66 -23.84 -11.95
C CYS A 64 -8.12 -25.10 -11.22
N HIS A 65 -7.48 -25.45 -10.12
CA HIS A 65 -7.94 -26.55 -9.26
C HIS A 65 -9.34 -26.25 -8.70
N MET A 66 -9.55 -25.05 -8.14
CA MET A 66 -10.87 -24.64 -7.64
C MET A 66 -11.94 -24.69 -8.75
N PHE A 67 -11.63 -24.14 -9.92
CA PHE A 67 -12.56 -24.13 -11.06
C PHE A 67 -12.94 -25.56 -11.47
N ASN A 68 -11.97 -26.46 -11.60
CA ASN A 68 -12.19 -27.84 -11.99
C ASN A 68 -13.05 -28.59 -10.95
N GLU A 69 -12.79 -28.40 -9.65
CA GLU A 69 -13.61 -29.01 -8.59
C GLU A 69 -15.05 -28.49 -8.65
N LEU A 70 -15.28 -27.19 -8.80
CA LEU A 70 -16.63 -26.63 -8.94
C LEU A 70 -17.36 -27.18 -10.18
N LYS A 71 -16.63 -27.41 -11.28
CA LYS A 71 -17.17 -28.00 -12.51
C LYS A 71 -17.49 -29.49 -12.33
N ASN A 72 -16.57 -30.27 -11.80
CA ASN A 72 -16.72 -31.72 -11.57
C ASN A 72 -17.91 -32.05 -10.65
N HIS A 73 -18.21 -31.15 -9.73
CA HIS A 73 -19.34 -31.29 -8.79
C HIS A 73 -20.62 -30.58 -9.26
N ASN A 74 -20.71 -30.20 -10.53
CA ASN A 74 -21.92 -29.65 -11.16
C ASN A 74 -22.47 -28.36 -10.50
N LEU A 75 -21.61 -27.49 -9.98
CA LEU A 75 -22.05 -26.25 -9.32
C LEU A 75 -22.45 -25.15 -10.29
N PHE A 76 -22.17 -25.27 -11.59
CA PHE A 76 -22.57 -24.30 -12.59
C PHE A 76 -24.00 -24.53 -13.08
N VAL A 77 -24.71 -23.45 -13.47
CA VAL A 77 -26.12 -23.50 -13.91
C VAL A 77 -26.37 -24.40 -15.11
N GLU A 78 -25.40 -24.51 -16.03
CA GLU A 78 -25.44 -25.41 -17.18
C GLU A 78 -25.51 -26.89 -16.80
N ASN A 79 -25.09 -27.24 -15.59
CA ASN A 79 -25.13 -28.56 -15.00
C ASN A 79 -26.13 -28.68 -13.84
N GLY A 80 -27.05 -27.72 -13.72
CA GLY A 80 -28.11 -27.71 -12.67
C GLY A 80 -27.68 -27.08 -11.33
N GLY A 81 -26.51 -26.47 -11.25
CA GLY A 81 -26.02 -25.76 -10.05
C GLY A 81 -26.49 -24.31 -9.97
N SER A 82 -25.90 -23.53 -9.05
CA SER A 82 -26.25 -22.13 -8.76
C SER A 82 -25.33 -21.10 -9.39
N LEU A 83 -24.09 -21.47 -9.77
CA LEU A 83 -23.08 -20.55 -10.26
C LEU A 83 -23.32 -20.18 -11.72
N ARG A 84 -23.46 -18.89 -12.00
CA ARG A 84 -23.57 -18.31 -13.34
C ARG A 84 -22.22 -17.96 -13.95
N GLY A 85 -21.16 -17.94 -13.16
CA GLY A 85 -19.82 -17.66 -13.62
C GLY A 85 -18.80 -17.50 -12.48
N ILE A 86 -17.55 -17.54 -12.89
CA ILE A 86 -16.40 -17.35 -12.03
C ILE A 86 -15.41 -16.46 -12.80
N PHE A 87 -14.63 -15.64 -12.08
CA PHE A 87 -13.59 -14.81 -12.68
C PHE A 87 -12.34 -14.79 -11.83
N PHE A 88 -11.23 -14.51 -12.47
CA PHE A 88 -9.91 -14.43 -11.83
C PHE A 88 -9.41 -12.99 -11.83
N ALA A 89 -8.83 -12.54 -10.71
CA ALA A 89 -8.13 -11.27 -10.60
C ALA A 89 -6.71 -11.49 -10.06
N GLY A 90 -5.70 -11.08 -10.80
CA GLY A 90 -4.32 -11.32 -10.42
C GLY A 90 -3.31 -10.47 -11.17
N LEU A 91 -2.03 -10.81 -11.04
CA LEU A 91 -0.98 -10.20 -11.86
C LEU A 91 -1.17 -10.54 -13.35
N PRO A 92 -0.70 -9.70 -14.28
CA PRO A 92 -0.84 -9.96 -15.73
C PRO A 92 -0.35 -11.33 -16.16
N ASP A 93 0.77 -11.80 -15.58
CA ASP A 93 1.33 -13.11 -15.87
C ASP A 93 0.41 -14.24 -15.40
N ALA A 94 -0.15 -14.11 -14.20
CA ALA A 94 -1.14 -15.07 -13.69
C ALA A 94 -2.39 -15.10 -14.57
N CYS A 95 -2.89 -13.93 -14.98
CA CYS A 95 -4.03 -13.84 -15.90
C CYS A 95 -3.76 -14.54 -17.22
N ARG A 96 -2.55 -14.35 -17.79
CA ARG A 96 -2.14 -15.06 -19.01
C ARG A 96 -2.10 -16.58 -18.83
N LEU A 97 -1.54 -17.04 -17.72
CA LEU A 97 -1.47 -18.48 -17.42
C LEU A 97 -2.86 -19.10 -17.25
N VAL A 98 -3.77 -18.41 -16.58
CA VAL A 98 -5.18 -18.84 -16.44
C VAL A 98 -5.87 -18.94 -17.79
N GLN A 99 -5.71 -17.92 -18.65
CA GLN A 99 -6.30 -17.94 -20.00
C GLN A 99 -5.67 -18.99 -20.93
N GLN A 100 -4.40 -19.30 -20.79
CA GLN A 100 -3.76 -20.41 -21.50
C GLN A 100 -4.35 -21.76 -21.10
N GLU A 101 -4.72 -21.94 -19.83
CA GLU A 101 -5.28 -23.20 -19.32
C GLU A 101 -6.79 -23.34 -19.59
N LEU A 102 -7.55 -22.28 -19.41
CA LEU A 102 -9.02 -22.31 -19.44
C LEU A 102 -9.66 -21.74 -20.72
N GLY A 103 -8.86 -21.09 -21.56
CA GLY A 103 -9.30 -20.45 -22.80
C GLY A 103 -9.13 -18.94 -22.80
N SER A 104 -8.87 -18.37 -23.99
CA SER A 104 -8.62 -16.92 -24.17
C SER A 104 -9.79 -16.03 -23.76
N ASP A 105 -11.02 -16.55 -23.83
CA ASP A 105 -12.23 -15.83 -23.49
C ASP A 105 -12.56 -15.86 -21.99
N PHE A 106 -11.75 -16.54 -21.21
CA PHE A 106 -11.96 -16.63 -19.77
C PHE A 106 -11.81 -15.25 -19.11
N LEU A 107 -12.75 -14.90 -18.21
CA LEU A 107 -12.83 -13.58 -17.61
C LEU A 107 -11.72 -13.38 -16.54
N VAL A 108 -10.74 -12.55 -16.87
CA VAL A 108 -9.62 -12.20 -15.98
C VAL A 108 -9.49 -10.70 -15.80
N PHE A 109 -8.93 -10.27 -14.67
CA PHE A 109 -8.69 -8.86 -14.29
C PHE A 109 -7.22 -8.66 -13.91
N PRO A 110 -6.37 -8.17 -14.82
CA PRO A 110 -4.95 -7.91 -14.53
C PRO A 110 -4.72 -6.65 -13.65
N GLY A 111 -5.74 -5.82 -13.46
CA GLY A 111 -5.66 -4.63 -12.62
C GLY A 111 -5.40 -3.32 -13.38
N ASP A 112 -5.39 -3.36 -14.70
CA ASP A 112 -5.29 -2.18 -15.57
C ASP A 112 -6.64 -1.47 -15.77
N GLU A 113 -7.73 -2.15 -15.43
CA GLU A 113 -9.06 -1.65 -15.65
C GLU A 113 -9.41 -0.49 -14.71
N THR A 114 -10.13 0.47 -15.26
CA THR A 114 -10.88 1.45 -14.47
C THR A 114 -12.05 0.78 -13.75
N PRO A 115 -12.63 1.41 -12.71
CA PRO A 115 -13.84 0.90 -12.05
C PRO A 115 -14.99 0.62 -13.03
N ILE A 116 -15.22 1.52 -14.00
CA ILE A 116 -16.28 1.36 -15.01
C ILE A 116 -15.99 0.18 -15.93
N GLU A 117 -14.76 0.07 -16.42
CA GLU A 117 -14.35 -1.07 -17.26
C GLU A 117 -14.51 -2.40 -16.51
N SER A 118 -14.13 -2.44 -15.22
CA SER A 118 -14.30 -3.63 -14.38
C SER A 118 -15.77 -4.03 -14.22
N LEU A 119 -16.64 -3.05 -13.95
CA LEU A 119 -18.07 -3.30 -13.80
C LEU A 119 -18.72 -3.72 -15.14
N THR A 120 -18.36 -3.06 -16.24
CA THR A 120 -18.83 -3.41 -17.59
C THR A 120 -18.38 -4.81 -17.99
N LYS A 121 -17.13 -5.15 -17.74
CA LYS A 121 -16.55 -6.48 -18.00
C LYS A 121 -17.25 -7.58 -17.18
N LEU A 122 -17.72 -7.26 -15.96
CA LEU A 122 -18.57 -8.14 -15.16
C LEU A 122 -20.03 -8.21 -15.65
N GLY A 123 -20.40 -7.44 -16.67
CA GLY A 123 -21.76 -7.40 -17.20
C GLY A 123 -22.74 -6.62 -16.34
N VAL A 124 -22.26 -5.64 -15.59
CA VAL A 124 -23.13 -4.69 -14.87
C VAL A 124 -23.78 -3.76 -15.89
N PRO A 125 -25.13 -3.68 -15.96
CA PRO A 125 -25.78 -2.82 -16.93
C PRO A 125 -25.57 -1.33 -16.62
N ASP A 126 -25.46 -0.49 -17.66
CA ASP A 126 -25.15 0.94 -17.55
C ASP A 126 -26.05 1.72 -16.58
N TRP A 127 -27.35 1.34 -16.52
CA TRP A 127 -28.30 1.99 -15.63
C TRP A 127 -28.07 1.72 -14.14
N LYS A 128 -27.25 0.73 -13.81
CA LYS A 128 -26.83 0.42 -12.44
C LYS A 128 -25.50 1.07 -12.05
N LEU A 129 -24.75 1.59 -13.02
CA LEU A 129 -23.45 2.22 -12.71
C LEU A 129 -23.65 3.49 -11.88
N PRO A 130 -22.96 3.65 -10.75
CA PRO A 130 -23.01 4.88 -9.97
C PRO A 130 -22.64 6.10 -10.81
N LYS A 131 -23.39 7.19 -10.66
CA LYS A 131 -23.21 8.40 -11.48
C LYS A 131 -21.88 9.10 -11.22
N ASP A 132 -21.41 9.03 -10.01
CA ASP A 132 -20.14 9.59 -9.52
C ASP A 132 -18.91 8.89 -10.10
N LEU A 133 -19.00 7.63 -10.49
CA LEU A 133 -17.89 6.94 -11.20
C LEU A 133 -17.62 7.51 -12.61
N LYS A 134 -18.56 8.25 -13.19
CA LYS A 134 -18.42 8.90 -14.48
C LYS A 134 -17.94 10.36 -14.35
N GLN A 135 -17.72 10.84 -13.14
CA GLN A 135 -17.28 12.21 -12.94
C GLN A 135 -15.81 12.34 -13.30
N THR A 136 -15.54 13.23 -14.26
CA THR A 136 -14.22 13.80 -14.51
C THR A 136 -14.29 15.29 -14.21
N SER A 137 -13.16 15.93 -14.00
CA SER A 137 -13.06 17.37 -13.87
C SER A 137 -12.10 17.93 -14.89
N GLU A 138 -12.29 19.17 -15.31
CA GLU A 138 -11.35 19.86 -16.19
C GLU A 138 -9.92 19.83 -15.61
N TYR A 139 -9.79 19.94 -14.30
CA TYR A 139 -8.53 19.81 -13.57
C TYR A 139 -7.89 18.42 -13.79
N ASP A 140 -8.67 17.35 -13.67
CA ASP A 140 -8.16 15.99 -13.88
C ASP A 140 -7.74 15.77 -15.34
N ASP A 141 -8.53 16.29 -16.30
CA ASP A 141 -8.21 16.18 -17.73
C ASP A 141 -6.92 16.93 -18.08
N MET A 142 -6.73 18.15 -17.56
CA MET A 142 -5.50 18.93 -17.75
C MET A 142 -4.29 18.19 -17.20
N ARG A 143 -4.37 17.68 -15.98
CA ARG A 143 -3.31 16.93 -15.31
C ARG A 143 -2.92 15.65 -16.06
N TRP A 144 -3.90 14.91 -16.56
CA TRP A 144 -3.68 13.71 -17.36
C TRP A 144 -3.06 14.02 -18.72
N ASN A 145 -3.48 15.09 -19.39
CA ASN A 145 -2.89 15.51 -20.67
C ASN A 145 -1.44 15.95 -20.50
N PHE A 146 -1.14 16.75 -19.47
CA PHE A 146 0.21 17.11 -19.10
C PHE A 146 1.09 15.86 -18.86
N ALA A 147 0.61 14.90 -18.09
CA ALA A 147 1.33 13.67 -17.80
C ALA A 147 1.63 12.84 -19.07
N LYS A 148 0.63 12.71 -19.96
CA LYS A 148 0.84 12.01 -21.25
C LYS A 148 1.89 12.69 -22.11
N GLU A 149 1.85 14.03 -22.20
CA GLU A 149 2.83 14.81 -22.95
C GLU A 149 4.23 14.64 -22.38
N LEU A 150 4.42 14.79 -21.06
CA LEU A 150 5.69 14.61 -20.37
C LEU A 150 6.29 13.22 -20.60
N ILE A 151 5.47 12.16 -20.55
CA ILE A 151 5.97 10.80 -20.75
C ILE A 151 6.27 10.54 -22.24
N SER A 152 5.44 11.03 -23.15
CA SER A 152 5.66 10.84 -24.60
C SER A 152 6.84 11.63 -25.16
N SER A 153 7.13 12.82 -24.61
CA SER A 153 8.31 13.63 -24.97
C SER A 153 9.63 13.07 -24.41
N GLU A 154 9.55 12.14 -23.46
CA GLU A 154 10.70 11.60 -22.73
C GLU A 154 11.54 12.64 -21.96
N GLU A 155 11.03 13.85 -21.74
CA GLU A 155 11.75 14.92 -21.02
C GLU A 155 12.14 14.51 -19.60
N TYR A 156 11.35 13.64 -18.94
CA TYR A 156 11.70 13.10 -17.64
C TYR A 156 13.05 12.37 -17.62
N LYS A 157 13.56 11.86 -18.77
CA LYS A 157 14.89 11.24 -18.87
C LYS A 157 16.03 12.25 -18.75
N LEU A 158 15.73 13.53 -18.87
CA LEU A 158 16.69 14.62 -18.66
C LEU A 158 16.84 15.02 -17.20
N CYS A 159 16.10 14.42 -16.29
CA CYS A 159 16.18 14.70 -14.86
C CYS A 159 17.61 14.56 -14.34
N ARG A 160 17.99 15.48 -13.48
CA ARG A 160 19.29 15.49 -12.80
C ARG A 160 19.04 15.40 -11.28
N PRO A 161 20.02 14.92 -10.49
CA PRO A 161 19.97 15.04 -9.05
C PRO A 161 19.66 16.49 -8.68
N SER A 162 18.72 16.70 -7.76
CA SER A 162 18.37 18.04 -7.29
C SER A 162 19.46 18.63 -6.38
N ASP A 163 19.42 19.95 -6.20
CA ASP A 163 20.46 20.68 -5.45
C ASP A 163 20.61 20.23 -4.00
N HIS A 164 19.58 19.65 -3.38
CA HIS A 164 19.71 19.13 -2.02
C HIS A 164 20.64 17.92 -1.92
N LEU A 165 20.96 17.23 -3.04
CA LEU A 165 22.01 16.20 -3.08
C LEU A 165 23.43 16.79 -3.04
N GLY A 166 23.57 18.11 -3.22
CA GLY A 166 24.77 18.85 -2.89
C GLY A 166 25.01 19.10 -1.40
N TYR A 167 24.11 18.64 -0.55
CA TYR A 167 24.24 18.70 0.90
C TYR A 167 25.44 17.89 1.38
N SER A 168 26.43 18.56 1.99
CA SER A 168 27.74 17.98 2.29
C SER A 168 27.71 16.84 3.30
N GLU A 169 26.68 16.80 4.14
CA GLU A 169 26.51 15.80 5.20
C GLU A 169 25.66 14.58 4.74
N ALA A 170 25.32 14.51 3.44
CA ALA A 170 24.48 13.43 2.92
C ALA A 170 25.14 12.04 3.12
N GLY A 171 24.45 11.17 3.88
CA GLY A 171 24.92 9.83 4.22
C GLY A 171 25.88 9.73 5.40
N GLU A 172 26.29 10.85 5.99
CA GLU A 172 27.14 10.90 7.18
C GLU A 172 26.35 10.58 8.47
N ALA A 173 27.09 10.42 9.59
CA ALA A 173 26.51 10.00 10.85
C ALA A 173 25.45 10.95 11.41
N ASP A 174 25.63 12.25 11.21
CA ASP A 174 24.71 13.29 11.67
C ASP A 174 23.69 13.73 10.63
N ASP A 175 23.62 13.07 9.47
CA ASP A 175 22.61 13.33 8.48
C ASP A 175 21.21 12.99 9.01
N SER A 176 20.27 13.88 8.79
CA SER A 176 18.91 13.67 9.26
C SER A 176 17.88 14.31 8.33
N PHE A 177 16.65 13.79 8.38
CA PHE A 177 15.53 14.33 7.63
C PHE A 177 15.33 15.83 7.87
N ILE A 178 15.38 16.28 9.11
CA ILE A 178 15.18 17.70 9.46
C ILE A 178 16.28 18.58 8.89
N LYS A 179 17.55 18.16 8.96
CA LYS A 179 18.67 18.91 8.37
C LYS A 179 18.53 19.03 6.85
N ARG A 180 18.21 17.92 6.16
CA ARG A 180 17.96 17.95 4.71
C ARG A 180 16.79 18.86 4.35
N LEU A 181 15.71 18.79 5.11
CA LEU A 181 14.54 19.63 4.87
C LEU A 181 14.83 21.11 5.09
N GLN A 182 15.61 21.47 6.11
CA GLN A 182 16.09 22.84 6.35
C GLN A 182 16.99 23.32 5.20
N TYR A 183 17.91 22.47 4.74
CA TYR A 183 18.74 22.79 3.58
C TYR A 183 17.92 23.08 2.33
N CYS A 184 16.96 22.19 1.99
CA CYS A 184 16.07 22.39 0.86
C CYS A 184 15.28 23.70 0.95
N LYS A 185 14.73 24.02 2.13
CA LYS A 185 14.03 25.30 2.37
C LYS A 185 14.95 26.53 2.17
N GLN A 186 16.18 26.47 2.69
CA GLN A 186 17.14 27.56 2.56
C GLN A 186 17.59 27.76 1.11
N LYS A 187 17.82 26.68 0.38
CA LYS A 187 18.29 26.71 -1.02
C LYS A 187 17.15 26.83 -2.02
N ARG A 188 15.88 26.73 -1.57
CA ARG A 188 14.69 26.71 -2.43
C ARG A 188 14.78 25.63 -3.52
N THR A 189 15.25 24.46 -3.15
CA THR A 189 15.34 23.31 -4.04
C THR A 189 14.00 22.57 -4.14
N LEU A 190 13.98 21.52 -4.95
CA LEU A 190 12.86 20.59 -5.03
C LEU A 190 12.58 19.91 -3.68
N PRO A 191 11.36 19.44 -3.43
CA PRO A 191 11.03 18.69 -2.21
C PRO A 191 11.82 17.39 -2.13
N LEU A 192 11.99 16.86 -0.91
CA LEU A 192 12.60 15.55 -0.70
C LEU A 192 11.76 14.45 -1.35
N ILE A 193 12.40 13.55 -2.04
CA ILE A 193 11.78 12.45 -2.77
C ILE A 193 11.94 11.16 -1.99
N ARG A 194 10.81 10.45 -1.81
CA ARG A 194 10.74 9.17 -1.12
C ARG A 194 10.13 8.09 -2.00
N ALA A 195 10.72 6.90 -2.00
CA ALA A 195 10.11 5.70 -2.56
C ALA A 195 9.88 4.63 -1.48
N HIS A 196 8.77 3.88 -1.61
CA HIS A 196 8.47 2.71 -0.79
C HIS A 196 8.80 1.47 -1.62
N VAL A 197 9.80 0.71 -1.20
CA VAL A 197 10.38 -0.39 -1.97
C VAL A 197 10.32 -1.68 -1.18
N GLY A 198 9.89 -2.77 -1.81
CA GLY A 198 9.86 -4.09 -1.20
C GLY A 198 9.51 -5.15 -2.25
N PRO A 199 10.51 -5.94 -2.74
CA PRO A 199 10.25 -7.01 -3.68
C PRO A 199 9.48 -8.15 -3.04
N TYR A 200 8.76 -8.91 -3.86
CA TYR A 200 8.30 -10.23 -3.50
C TYR A 200 9.24 -11.29 -4.08
N ASN A 201 9.71 -12.16 -3.22
CA ASN A 201 10.40 -13.38 -3.61
C ASN A 201 10.04 -14.46 -2.59
N PRO A 202 9.61 -15.67 -3.01
CA PRO A 202 9.26 -16.74 -2.09
C PRO A 202 10.47 -17.22 -1.27
N ASN A 203 11.69 -17.08 -1.82
CA ASN A 203 12.92 -17.39 -1.11
C ASN A 203 13.38 -16.16 -0.33
N ARG A 204 13.37 -16.27 1.01
CA ARG A 204 13.74 -15.18 1.91
C ARG A 204 15.15 -14.64 1.67
N VAL A 205 16.13 -15.54 1.48
CA VAL A 205 17.54 -15.13 1.29
C VAL A 205 17.72 -14.35 -0.01
N GLU A 206 17.09 -14.84 -1.08
CA GLU A 206 17.13 -14.16 -2.37
C GLU A 206 16.37 -12.82 -2.32
N ALA A 207 15.25 -12.73 -1.59
CA ALA A 207 14.53 -11.48 -1.39
C ALA A 207 15.41 -10.37 -0.76
N ILE A 208 16.19 -10.71 0.26
CA ILE A 208 17.11 -9.77 0.91
C ILE A 208 18.24 -9.36 -0.04
N LYS A 209 18.83 -10.30 -0.79
CA LYS A 209 19.88 -9.99 -1.77
C LYS A 209 19.38 -9.08 -2.89
N GLU A 210 18.23 -9.39 -3.43
CA GLU A 210 17.57 -8.61 -4.48
C GLU A 210 17.28 -7.19 -3.99
N PHE A 211 16.72 -7.05 -2.80
CA PHE A 211 16.45 -5.76 -2.20
C PHE A 211 17.72 -4.93 -2.03
N ILE A 212 18.78 -5.50 -1.47
CA ILE A 212 20.09 -4.82 -1.32
C ILE A 212 20.66 -4.40 -2.69
N SER A 213 20.47 -5.21 -3.73
CA SER A 213 20.87 -4.84 -5.09
C SER A 213 20.11 -3.63 -5.61
N TRP A 214 18.78 -3.60 -5.42
CA TRP A 214 17.94 -2.46 -5.80
C TRP A 214 18.30 -1.19 -5.03
N GLU A 215 18.62 -1.31 -3.74
CA GLU A 215 19.04 -0.16 -2.93
C GLU A 215 20.32 0.48 -3.45
N LYS A 216 21.32 -0.33 -3.80
CA LYS A 216 22.58 0.16 -4.37
C LYS A 216 22.37 0.86 -5.72
N GLU A 217 21.50 0.32 -6.55
CA GLU A 217 21.13 0.92 -7.83
C GLU A 217 20.43 2.25 -7.61
N LEU A 218 19.39 2.30 -6.75
CA LEU A 218 18.69 3.53 -6.41
C LEU A 218 19.64 4.58 -5.80
N ALA A 219 20.51 4.19 -4.88
CA ALA A 219 21.50 5.07 -4.27
C ALA A 219 22.45 5.68 -5.30
N SER A 220 22.88 4.90 -6.30
CA SER A 220 23.79 5.33 -7.36
C SER A 220 23.19 6.42 -8.24
N THR A 221 21.86 6.44 -8.41
CA THR A 221 21.18 7.47 -9.23
C THR A 221 21.19 8.85 -8.58
N ARG A 222 21.29 8.91 -7.26
CA ARG A 222 21.18 10.15 -6.46
C ARG A 222 19.90 10.95 -6.73
N LEU A 223 18.83 10.28 -7.14
CA LEU A 223 17.52 10.89 -7.40
C LEU A 223 16.55 10.70 -6.23
N LEU A 224 16.90 9.85 -5.26
CA LEU A 224 16.05 9.50 -4.13
C LEU A 224 16.71 9.92 -2.80
N ASP A 225 15.96 10.62 -1.96
CA ASP A 225 16.43 11.10 -0.66
C ASP A 225 16.17 10.11 0.47
N VAL A 226 15.01 9.45 0.42
CA VAL A 226 14.54 8.58 1.48
C VAL A 226 14.05 7.26 0.94
N LEU A 227 14.69 6.19 1.36
CA LEU A 227 14.23 4.82 1.13
C LEU A 227 13.26 4.42 2.24
N SER A 228 12.03 4.10 1.88
CA SER A 228 11.08 3.49 2.79
C SER A 228 11.04 1.98 2.55
N ILE A 229 11.49 1.20 3.52
CA ILE A 229 11.50 -0.25 3.45
C ILE A 229 10.05 -0.76 3.53
N GLY A 230 9.60 -1.43 2.49
CA GLY A 230 8.34 -2.18 2.46
C GLY A 230 8.52 -3.54 3.12
N SER A 231 8.57 -3.59 4.45
CA SER A 231 8.78 -4.83 5.19
C SER A 231 7.62 -5.81 5.04
N SER A 232 7.93 -7.12 5.03
CA SER A 232 6.94 -8.19 4.94
C SER A 232 6.09 -8.27 6.22
N GLN A 233 4.95 -8.98 6.13
CA GLN A 233 4.12 -9.23 7.30
C GLN A 233 4.88 -10.02 8.38
N LEU A 234 5.73 -10.97 8.00
CA LEU A 234 6.55 -11.73 8.96
C LEU A 234 7.54 -10.83 9.69
N THR A 235 8.20 -9.89 8.99
CA THR A 235 9.05 -8.88 9.62
C THR A 235 8.27 -8.07 10.66
N GLN A 236 7.04 -7.69 10.36
CA GLN A 236 6.24 -6.83 11.23
C GLN A 236 5.66 -7.57 12.45
N SER A 237 5.35 -8.86 12.34
CA SER A 237 4.62 -9.61 13.37
C SER A 237 5.43 -10.71 14.08
N LYS A 238 6.56 -11.12 13.50
CA LYS A 238 7.36 -12.27 13.96
C LYS A 238 8.86 -12.04 13.87
N PHE A 239 9.30 -10.79 13.97
CA PHE A 239 10.73 -10.46 13.91
C PHE A 239 11.53 -11.19 14.98
N GLY A 240 12.65 -11.81 14.58
CA GLY A 240 13.52 -12.59 15.47
C GLY A 240 13.02 -14.01 15.79
N GLU A 241 11.83 -14.40 15.30
CA GLU A 241 11.32 -15.76 15.43
C GLU A 241 11.85 -16.67 14.31
N ASP A 242 11.69 -17.99 14.49
CA ASP A 242 11.91 -18.95 13.42
C ASP A 242 10.71 -18.91 12.44
N TRP A 243 11.02 -18.78 11.16
CA TRP A 243 10.02 -18.72 10.09
C TRP A 243 9.97 -19.98 9.23
N GLU A 244 10.58 -21.11 9.69
CA GLU A 244 10.56 -22.36 8.94
C GLU A 244 9.12 -22.79 8.63
N GLY A 245 8.86 -23.09 7.36
CA GLY A 245 7.53 -23.49 6.88
C GLY A 245 6.50 -22.37 6.75
N LEU A 246 6.86 -21.11 7.07
CA LEU A 246 5.97 -19.96 6.86
C LEU A 246 6.22 -19.33 5.48
N PRO A 247 5.16 -19.11 4.67
CA PRO A 247 5.31 -18.49 3.37
C PRO A 247 5.73 -17.03 3.52
N ASN A 248 6.69 -16.59 2.70
CA ASN A 248 6.99 -15.17 2.58
C ASN A 248 5.89 -14.50 1.77
N GLY A 249 5.27 -13.46 2.34
CA GLY A 249 4.34 -12.59 1.63
C GLY A 249 5.06 -11.49 0.87
N GLY A 250 4.32 -10.48 0.37
CA GLY A 250 4.90 -9.30 -0.25
C GLY A 250 5.74 -8.47 0.71
N GLY A 251 6.78 -7.84 0.19
CA GLY A 251 7.71 -7.00 0.94
C GLY A 251 8.98 -7.71 1.40
N VAL A 252 9.90 -6.92 1.94
CA VAL A 252 11.24 -7.40 2.35
C VAL A 252 11.15 -8.19 3.64
N PRO A 253 11.59 -9.45 3.67
CA PRO A 253 11.49 -10.32 4.85
C PRO A 253 12.71 -10.21 5.79
N VAL A 254 12.92 -9.02 6.35
CA VAL A 254 14.01 -8.76 7.31
C VAL A 254 13.71 -9.46 8.64
N ASN A 255 14.67 -10.25 9.17
CA ASN A 255 14.49 -10.99 10.41
C ASN A 255 15.68 -10.84 11.40
N SER A 256 16.59 -9.91 11.16
CA SER A 256 17.71 -9.67 12.06
C SER A 256 18.20 -8.22 12.03
N GLU A 257 18.80 -7.79 13.17
CA GLU A 257 19.49 -6.50 13.26
C GLU A 257 20.63 -6.38 12.22
N GLN A 258 21.32 -7.49 11.95
CA GLN A 258 22.41 -7.49 10.96
C GLN A 258 21.91 -7.19 9.55
N GLU A 259 20.78 -7.75 9.16
CA GLU A 259 20.16 -7.45 7.86
C GLU A 259 19.78 -5.97 7.75
N TYR A 260 19.19 -5.37 8.80
CA TYR A 260 18.93 -3.93 8.83
C TYR A 260 20.20 -3.08 8.68
N LYS A 261 21.32 -3.49 9.32
CA LYS A 261 22.60 -2.80 9.14
C LYS A 261 23.14 -2.90 7.71
N MET A 262 22.99 -4.08 7.07
CA MET A 262 23.37 -4.26 5.66
C MET A 262 22.53 -3.38 4.73
N ILE A 263 21.24 -3.31 4.96
CA ILE A 263 20.29 -2.44 4.25
C ILE A 263 20.71 -0.98 4.38
N LYS A 264 20.98 -0.52 5.62
CA LYS A 264 21.44 0.85 5.85
C LYS A 264 22.69 1.21 5.06
N GLU A 265 23.70 0.33 5.07
CA GLU A 265 24.95 0.58 4.33
C GLU A 265 24.72 0.60 2.81
N ALA A 266 23.86 -0.28 2.29
CA ALA A 266 23.53 -0.33 0.87
C ALA A 266 22.74 0.90 0.41
N ALA A 267 21.91 1.46 1.27
CA ALA A 267 21.07 2.61 0.97
C ALA A 267 21.81 3.95 0.91
N LYS A 268 23.04 4.06 1.45
CA LYS A 268 23.78 5.34 1.47
C LYS A 268 23.96 5.94 0.07
N PRO A 269 23.73 7.27 -0.11
CA PRO A 269 23.48 8.30 0.90
C PRO A 269 22.00 8.53 1.24
N MET A 270 21.08 7.67 0.82
CA MET A 270 19.66 7.83 1.16
C MET A 270 19.45 7.66 2.68
N LEU A 271 18.51 8.43 3.21
CA LEU A 271 17.95 8.19 4.53
C LEU A 271 17.02 6.97 4.49
N VAL A 272 16.91 6.25 5.60
CA VAL A 272 16.11 5.02 5.65
C VAL A 272 14.96 5.16 6.65
N ARG A 273 13.81 4.62 6.28
CA ARG A 273 12.60 4.59 7.10
C ARG A 273 11.90 3.23 6.97
N THR A 274 11.30 2.73 8.05
CA THR A 274 10.45 1.53 8.07
C THR A 274 9.34 1.66 9.11
N TYR A 275 8.45 0.66 9.18
CA TYR A 275 7.40 0.59 10.19
C TYR A 275 7.89 -0.09 11.47
N ALA A 276 7.33 0.29 12.61
CA ALA A 276 7.66 -0.32 13.91
C ALA A 276 7.07 -1.75 14.10
N GLY A 277 6.22 -2.20 13.18
CA GLY A 277 5.62 -3.53 13.27
C GLY A 277 4.23 -3.55 13.91
N THR A 278 3.79 -4.75 14.29
CA THR A 278 2.46 -5.03 14.85
C THR A 278 2.54 -5.60 16.28
N LYS A 279 3.75 -5.80 16.81
CA LYS A 279 4.04 -6.40 18.11
C LYS A 279 5.36 -5.83 18.62
N ASP A 280 5.51 -5.70 19.95
CA ASP A 280 6.72 -5.22 20.60
C ASP A 280 7.20 -3.85 20.06
N ILE A 281 6.24 -2.94 19.84
CA ILE A 281 6.42 -1.69 19.09
C ILE A 281 7.52 -0.80 19.67
N LEU A 282 7.62 -0.70 21.00
CA LEU A 282 8.69 0.04 21.66
C LEU A 282 10.07 -0.56 21.34
N TRP A 283 10.21 -1.86 21.51
CA TRP A 283 11.48 -2.55 21.25
C TRP A 283 11.90 -2.42 19.77
N MET A 284 10.95 -2.55 18.86
CA MET A 284 11.18 -2.35 17.42
C MET A 284 11.64 -0.93 17.13
N ALA A 285 11.05 0.08 17.76
CA ALA A 285 11.47 1.47 17.59
C ALA A 285 12.90 1.70 18.09
N GLU A 286 13.25 1.15 19.27
CA GLU A 286 14.61 1.20 19.82
C GLU A 286 15.63 0.49 18.92
N MET A 287 15.28 -0.67 18.40
CA MET A 287 16.11 -1.46 17.48
C MET A 287 16.34 -0.70 16.16
N HIS A 288 15.32 -0.09 15.59
CA HIS A 288 15.44 0.72 14.37
C HIS A 288 16.35 1.94 14.59
N GLU A 289 16.36 2.56 15.78
CA GLU A 289 17.34 3.59 16.11
C GLU A 289 18.77 3.04 16.08
N ARG A 290 19.01 1.92 16.77
CA ARG A 290 20.36 1.34 16.84
C ARG A 290 20.89 0.86 15.50
N CYS A 291 20.03 0.23 14.68
CA CYS A 291 20.46 -0.45 13.47
C CYS A 291 20.40 0.42 12.22
N LEU A 292 19.37 1.27 12.10
CA LEU A 292 19.10 2.07 10.92
C LEU A 292 19.47 3.54 11.11
N ASN A 293 19.60 4.05 12.34
CA ASN A 293 19.51 5.48 12.60
C ASN A 293 18.32 6.07 11.81
N ILE A 294 17.15 5.50 12.08
CA ILE A 294 15.94 5.71 11.26
C ILE A 294 15.64 7.19 11.07
N SER A 295 15.20 7.59 9.88
CA SER A 295 14.96 9.01 9.55
C SER A 295 13.82 9.63 10.35
N TRP A 296 12.78 8.84 10.56
CA TRP A 296 11.62 9.12 11.40
C TRP A 296 10.89 7.83 11.73
N HIS A 297 10.16 7.82 12.82
CA HIS A 297 9.35 6.68 13.22
C HIS A 297 7.96 6.76 12.60
N ALA A 298 7.45 5.60 12.16
CA ALA A 298 6.12 5.46 11.61
C ALA A 298 5.29 4.53 12.50
N LEU A 299 4.21 5.05 13.05
CA LEU A 299 3.32 4.34 13.96
C LEU A 299 1.89 4.29 13.44
N SER A 300 1.24 3.14 13.60
CA SER A 300 -0.10 2.89 13.06
C SER A 300 -1.25 3.18 14.04
N PHE A 301 -0.95 3.47 15.29
CA PHE A 301 -1.90 3.75 16.39
C PHE A 301 -2.90 2.61 16.57
N TRP A 302 -4.16 2.77 16.15
CA TRP A 302 -5.19 1.73 16.26
C TRP A 302 -5.27 0.75 15.10
N TRP A 303 -4.35 0.86 14.13
CA TRP A 303 -4.19 -0.12 13.04
C TRP A 303 -3.08 -1.12 13.36
N PHE A 304 -3.00 -2.20 12.60
CA PHE A 304 -2.04 -3.29 12.77
C PHE A 304 -2.24 -4.06 14.09
N CYS A 305 -3.49 -4.32 14.42
CA CYS A 305 -3.94 -5.06 15.59
C CYS A 305 -5.06 -6.05 15.20
N GLU A 306 -5.88 -6.47 16.15
CA GLU A 306 -7.00 -7.39 15.91
C GLU A 306 -8.03 -6.87 14.90
N ILE A 307 -8.22 -5.53 14.80
CA ILE A 307 -9.21 -4.91 13.90
C ILE A 307 -8.94 -5.23 12.43
N ASP A 308 -7.69 -5.24 12.01
CA ASP A 308 -7.32 -5.51 10.63
C ASP A 308 -6.62 -6.86 10.44
N GLY A 309 -6.59 -7.68 11.47
CA GLY A 309 -6.06 -9.04 11.46
C GLY A 309 -4.54 -9.13 11.29
N ARG A 310 -3.81 -8.02 11.42
CA ARG A 310 -2.36 -7.98 11.25
C ARG A 310 -1.57 -8.21 12.53
N GLY A 311 -2.19 -8.00 13.66
CA GLY A 311 -1.61 -8.22 14.99
C GLY A 311 -2.62 -8.87 15.93
N THR A 312 -2.15 -9.37 17.06
CA THR A 312 -2.98 -10.04 18.09
C THR A 312 -3.47 -9.12 19.19
N ASN A 313 -2.86 -7.92 19.31
CA ASN A 313 -3.25 -6.97 20.34
C ASN A 313 -4.67 -6.46 20.14
N THR A 314 -5.40 -6.27 21.22
CA THR A 314 -6.61 -5.46 21.20
C THR A 314 -6.25 -4.00 20.86
N VAL A 315 -7.22 -3.20 20.41
CA VAL A 315 -6.99 -1.77 20.13
C VAL A 315 -6.41 -1.03 21.33
N LEU A 316 -6.88 -1.34 22.52
CA LEU A 316 -6.41 -0.68 23.75
C LEU A 316 -4.96 -1.03 24.08
N GLU A 317 -4.57 -2.29 23.97
CA GLU A 317 -3.21 -2.76 24.17
C GLU A 317 -2.28 -2.12 23.12
N ASN A 318 -2.70 -2.14 21.86
CA ASN A 318 -1.98 -1.54 20.76
C ASN A 318 -1.72 -0.04 20.98
N LEU A 319 -2.73 0.71 21.40
CA LEU A 319 -2.58 2.13 21.72
C LEU A 319 -1.64 2.37 22.91
N ARG A 320 -1.66 1.51 23.93
CA ARG A 320 -0.72 1.62 25.07
C ARG A 320 0.74 1.41 24.64
N GLU A 321 1.01 0.41 23.82
CA GLU A 321 2.36 0.19 23.26
C GLU A 321 2.80 1.37 22.39
N HIS A 322 1.91 1.91 21.55
CA HIS A 322 2.20 3.07 20.74
C HIS A 322 2.54 4.31 21.60
N LEU A 323 1.83 4.56 22.69
CA LEU A 323 2.14 5.66 23.58
C LEU A 323 3.50 5.49 24.26
N GLN A 324 3.91 4.27 24.62
CA GLN A 324 5.24 3.98 25.14
C GLN A 324 6.32 4.27 24.09
N ALA A 325 6.08 3.85 22.85
CA ALA A 325 6.99 4.15 21.74
C ALA A 325 7.07 5.66 21.45
N ILE A 326 5.96 6.41 21.51
CA ILE A 326 5.96 7.87 21.35
C ILE A 326 6.83 8.55 22.42
N HIS A 327 6.74 8.12 23.68
CA HIS A 327 7.59 8.64 24.74
C HIS A 327 9.09 8.37 24.51
N PHE A 328 9.43 7.24 23.91
CA PHE A 328 10.80 6.97 23.48
C PHE A 328 11.20 7.89 22.32
N ILE A 329 10.38 7.99 21.27
CA ILE A 329 10.64 8.80 20.08
C ILE A 329 10.84 10.27 20.44
N THR A 330 10.08 10.79 21.40
CA THR A 330 10.23 12.16 21.90
C THR A 330 11.65 12.42 22.43
N LYS A 331 12.29 11.42 23.06
CA LYS A 331 13.66 11.54 23.58
C LYS A 331 14.71 11.54 22.47
N THR A 332 14.43 10.93 21.33
CA THR A 332 15.35 10.91 20.18
C THR A 332 15.37 12.23 19.43
N GLY A 333 14.32 13.04 19.55
CA GLY A 333 14.12 14.26 18.79
C GLY A 333 13.72 14.04 17.32
N LYS A 334 13.55 12.80 16.89
CA LYS A 334 13.16 12.45 15.51
C LYS A 334 11.68 12.68 15.25
N PRO A 335 11.29 12.90 13.98
CA PRO A 335 9.88 13.06 13.62
C PRO A 335 9.07 11.78 13.83
N LEU A 336 7.76 11.97 13.99
CA LEU A 336 6.75 10.92 13.99
C LEU A 336 5.83 11.04 12.78
N GLU A 337 5.63 9.93 12.07
CA GLU A 337 4.65 9.76 11.00
C GLU A 337 3.49 8.87 11.50
N PRO A 338 2.33 9.42 11.84
CA PRO A 338 1.17 8.60 12.15
C PRO A 338 0.56 8.02 10.87
N ASN A 339 0.65 6.72 10.74
CA ASN A 339 0.11 5.97 9.60
C ASN A 339 -1.38 5.66 9.80
N VAL A 340 -2.23 6.69 9.90
CA VAL A 340 -3.63 6.55 10.28
C VAL A 340 -4.59 6.88 9.16
N PRO A 341 -4.58 8.08 8.55
CA PRO A 341 -5.58 8.46 7.57
C PRO A 341 -5.63 7.51 6.37
N HIS A 342 -4.47 7.16 5.84
CA HIS A 342 -4.38 6.30 4.66
C HIS A 342 -4.87 4.88 4.91
N HIS A 343 -4.80 4.36 6.13
CA HIS A 343 -5.40 3.06 6.46
C HIS A 343 -6.93 3.09 6.46
N PHE A 344 -7.53 4.22 6.79
CA PHE A 344 -8.95 4.45 6.58
C PHE A 344 -9.29 4.51 5.08
N ALA A 345 -8.51 5.27 4.30
CA ALA A 345 -8.72 5.39 2.87
C ALA A 345 -8.65 4.04 2.14
N PHE A 346 -7.69 3.17 2.48
CA PHE A 346 -7.61 1.81 1.94
C PHE A 346 -8.84 0.96 2.22
N ARG A 347 -9.62 1.28 3.24
CA ARG A 347 -10.83 0.56 3.62
C ARG A 347 -12.10 1.22 3.10
N GLY A 348 -11.95 2.30 2.29
CA GLY A 348 -13.06 2.98 1.65
C GLY A 348 -13.92 3.80 2.60
N THR A 349 -13.34 4.33 3.68
CA THR A 349 -14.06 5.25 4.55
C THR A 349 -14.27 6.61 3.87
N ASP A 350 -15.23 7.37 4.41
CA ASP A 350 -15.54 8.72 3.96
C ASP A 350 -14.41 9.72 4.24
N ASP A 351 -14.43 10.84 3.53
CA ASP A 351 -13.40 11.88 3.62
C ASP A 351 -13.34 12.57 4.99
N ILE A 352 -14.47 12.67 5.70
CA ILE A 352 -14.52 13.27 7.04
C ILE A 352 -13.77 12.39 8.04
N THR A 353 -14.00 11.07 8.02
CA THR A 353 -13.26 10.11 8.86
C THR A 353 -11.76 10.15 8.55
N TYR A 354 -11.39 10.26 7.27
CA TYR A 354 -10.00 10.43 6.86
C TYR A 354 -9.36 11.67 7.51
N ILE A 355 -9.99 12.84 7.37
CA ILE A 355 -9.48 14.13 7.90
C ILE A 355 -9.41 14.11 9.42
N ILE A 356 -10.48 13.69 10.09
CA ILE A 356 -10.55 13.68 11.56
C ILE A 356 -9.50 12.72 12.13
N SER A 357 -9.29 11.57 11.51
CA SER A 357 -8.29 10.60 11.97
C SER A 357 -6.87 11.17 11.93
N GLY A 358 -6.53 11.93 10.87
CA GLY A 358 -5.26 12.66 10.79
C GLY A 358 -5.10 13.72 11.87
N TYR A 359 -6.15 14.50 12.12
CA TYR A 359 -6.14 15.50 13.17
C TYR A 359 -5.97 14.89 14.57
N LEU A 360 -6.72 13.83 14.88
CA LEU A 360 -6.63 13.16 16.19
C LEU A 360 -5.24 12.55 16.42
N ALA A 361 -4.66 11.96 15.39
CA ALA A 361 -3.31 11.43 15.48
C ALA A 361 -2.26 12.52 15.68
N ALA A 362 -2.36 13.65 14.96
CA ALA A 362 -1.48 14.80 15.13
C ALA A 362 -1.61 15.43 16.53
N LYS A 363 -2.85 15.60 17.01
CA LYS A 363 -3.14 16.13 18.35
C LYS A 363 -2.57 15.22 19.45
N THR A 364 -2.65 13.91 19.26
CA THR A 364 -2.06 12.92 20.19
C THR A 364 -0.54 13.04 20.19
N ALA A 365 0.10 13.10 19.03
CA ALA A 365 1.54 13.28 18.92
C ALA A 365 2.02 14.55 19.63
N LYS A 366 1.38 15.68 19.37
CA LYS A 366 1.67 16.97 20.05
C LYS A 366 1.52 16.86 21.57
N LYS A 367 0.39 16.31 22.04
CA LYS A 367 0.12 16.13 23.47
C LYS A 367 1.21 15.33 24.20
N HIS A 368 1.85 14.41 23.51
CA HIS A 368 2.91 13.55 24.06
C HIS A 368 4.33 14.06 23.74
N GLY A 369 4.48 15.30 23.29
CA GLY A 369 5.76 16.00 23.18
C GLY A 369 6.54 15.79 21.88
N ILE A 370 5.92 15.21 20.85
CA ILE A 370 6.55 15.18 19.52
C ILE A 370 6.67 16.61 18.99
N LYS A 371 7.88 16.95 18.48
CA LYS A 371 8.17 18.30 17.95
C LYS A 371 7.96 18.40 16.44
N ASN A 372 8.18 17.33 15.71
CA ASN A 372 8.08 17.26 14.25
C ASN A 372 7.12 16.16 13.86
N LEU A 373 6.03 16.51 13.22
CA LEU A 373 5.05 15.57 12.67
C LEU A 373 5.19 15.48 11.17
N ILE A 374 5.21 14.26 10.63
CA ILE A 374 5.06 14.03 9.19
C ILE A 374 3.60 13.67 8.94
N LEU A 375 2.84 14.59 8.37
CA LEU A 375 1.45 14.38 7.99
C LEU A 375 1.41 13.66 6.64
N GLN A 376 1.05 12.39 6.65
CA GLN A 376 0.92 11.63 5.42
C GLN A 376 -0.45 11.87 4.77
N ASN A 377 -0.44 12.41 3.55
CA ASN A 377 -1.59 12.53 2.68
C ASN A 377 -1.51 11.50 1.56
N MET A 378 -2.56 10.67 1.41
CA MET A 378 -2.64 9.65 0.37
C MET A 378 -3.66 10.02 -0.68
N LEU A 379 -3.23 10.04 -1.92
CA LEU A 379 -3.99 10.45 -3.10
C LEU A 379 -4.45 9.23 -3.90
N ASN A 380 -5.52 9.38 -4.66
CA ASN A 380 -6.11 8.32 -5.48
C ASN A 380 -6.40 7.03 -4.67
N THR A 381 -6.91 7.22 -3.48
CA THR A 381 -7.28 6.13 -2.58
C THR A 381 -8.60 6.45 -1.90
N PRO A 382 -9.68 5.70 -2.20
CA PRO A 382 -9.76 4.59 -3.15
C PRO A 382 -9.34 4.95 -4.58
N LYS A 383 -8.96 3.97 -5.40
CA LYS A 383 -8.40 4.15 -6.77
C LYS A 383 -9.23 5.06 -7.69
N TYR A 384 -10.54 5.15 -7.46
CA TYR A 384 -11.49 5.94 -8.26
C TYR A 384 -11.70 7.38 -7.75
N THR A 385 -11.00 7.79 -6.67
CA THR A 385 -11.08 9.17 -6.19
C THR A 385 -10.52 10.13 -7.23
N ILE A 386 -11.32 11.12 -7.64
CA ILE A 386 -10.85 12.15 -8.59
C ILE A 386 -9.89 13.12 -7.92
N GLY A 387 -8.96 13.68 -8.71
CA GLY A 387 -7.91 14.56 -8.18
C GLY A 387 -8.47 15.81 -7.49
N LEU A 388 -9.56 16.37 -7.98
CA LEU A 388 -10.22 17.51 -7.33
C LEU A 388 -10.73 17.17 -5.92
N GLN A 389 -11.26 15.97 -5.70
CA GLN A 389 -11.69 15.49 -4.38
C GLN A 389 -10.48 15.27 -3.46
N ASP A 390 -9.41 14.64 -3.98
CA ASP A 390 -8.17 14.47 -3.22
C ASP A 390 -7.53 15.80 -2.84
N LEU A 391 -7.55 16.79 -3.74
CA LEU A 391 -7.07 18.14 -3.48
C LEU A 391 -7.85 18.79 -2.34
N ALA A 392 -9.18 18.75 -2.40
CA ALA A 392 -10.04 19.31 -1.36
C ALA A 392 -9.82 18.62 0.00
N LYS A 393 -9.79 17.29 0.01
CA LYS A 393 -9.55 16.46 1.21
C LYS A 393 -8.17 16.72 1.82
N GLY A 394 -7.13 16.71 0.98
CA GLY A 394 -5.75 16.94 1.42
C GLY A 394 -5.54 18.33 2.01
N ARG A 395 -6.04 19.36 1.33
CA ARG A 395 -5.98 20.75 1.81
C ARG A 395 -6.78 20.95 3.12
N ALA A 396 -7.96 20.37 3.23
CA ALA A 396 -8.76 20.45 4.45
C ALA A 396 -8.04 19.81 5.65
N MET A 397 -7.47 18.62 5.46
CA MET A 397 -6.70 17.93 6.50
C MET A 397 -5.45 18.73 6.88
N LEU A 398 -4.68 19.22 5.91
CA LEU A 398 -3.46 19.98 6.15
C LEU A 398 -3.78 21.26 6.92
N ARG A 399 -4.79 22.01 6.50
CA ARG A 399 -5.23 23.23 7.18
C ARG A 399 -5.60 22.96 8.63
N LEU A 400 -6.44 21.96 8.88
CA LEU A 400 -6.89 21.61 10.22
C LEU A 400 -5.73 21.17 11.13
N VAL A 401 -4.80 20.37 10.60
CA VAL A 401 -3.65 19.89 11.38
C VAL A 401 -2.66 21.01 11.65
N ARG A 402 -2.47 21.95 10.73
CA ARG A 402 -1.62 23.13 10.95
C ARG A 402 -2.13 24.08 12.02
N GLU A 403 -3.42 24.06 12.36
CA GLU A 403 -3.92 24.80 13.53
C GLU A 403 -3.30 24.33 14.86
N LEU A 404 -2.69 23.14 14.86
CA LEU A 404 -1.95 22.62 16.01
C LEU A 404 -0.51 23.14 16.09
N GLU A 405 0.03 23.77 15.04
CA GLU A 405 1.42 24.28 15.03
C GLU A 405 1.64 25.38 16.05
N ASP A 406 2.81 25.36 16.68
CA ASP A 406 3.32 26.40 17.57
C ASP A 406 4.86 26.37 17.60
N GLU A 407 5.49 27.09 18.53
CA GLU A 407 6.95 27.13 18.68
C GLU A 407 7.60 25.76 19.00
N HIS A 408 6.80 24.78 19.44
CA HIS A 408 7.25 23.46 19.86
C HIS A 408 6.74 22.32 18.96
N PHE A 409 5.87 22.60 18.00
CA PHE A 409 5.26 21.58 17.15
C PHE A 409 5.14 22.05 15.69
N THR A 410 5.84 21.37 14.79
CA THR A 410 5.85 21.66 13.34
C THR A 410 5.30 20.50 12.55
N VAL A 411 4.51 20.78 11.51
CA VAL A 411 3.90 19.82 10.61
C VAL A 411 4.61 19.84 9.24
N HIS A 412 5.08 18.69 8.79
CA HIS A 412 5.68 18.50 7.49
C HIS A 412 4.74 17.65 6.64
N LEU A 413 4.32 18.17 5.49
CA LEU A 413 3.46 17.43 4.56
C LEU A 413 4.26 16.37 3.82
N GLN A 414 3.71 15.16 3.72
CA GLN A 414 4.16 14.10 2.84
C GLN A 414 3.00 13.61 1.99
N SER A 415 3.02 13.85 0.70
CA SER A 415 2.02 13.34 -0.23
C SER A 415 2.52 12.10 -0.95
N ARG A 416 1.63 11.14 -1.20
CA ARG A 416 1.92 9.92 -1.95
C ARG A 416 0.67 9.37 -2.63
N ALA A 417 0.86 8.63 -3.73
CA ALA A 417 -0.23 7.85 -4.35
C ALA A 417 -0.54 6.57 -3.54
N GLY A 418 -1.76 6.09 -3.66
CA GLY A 418 -2.16 4.79 -3.13
C GLY A 418 -1.47 3.63 -3.85
N LEU A 419 -1.28 2.52 -3.16
CA LEU A 419 -0.59 1.34 -3.71
C LEU A 419 -1.36 0.68 -4.85
N ASP A 420 -2.68 0.72 -4.80
CA ASP A 420 -3.59 0.14 -5.78
C ASP A 420 -3.90 1.07 -6.96
N TYR A 421 -3.34 2.28 -6.94
CA TYR A 421 -3.55 3.27 -8.00
C TYR A 421 -2.80 2.92 -9.29
N PHE A 422 -1.56 2.44 -9.16
CA PHE A 422 -0.72 2.17 -10.31
C PHE A 422 -1.14 0.92 -11.07
N ALA A 423 -1.20 1.06 -12.40
CA ALA A 423 -1.39 -0.07 -13.30
C ALA A 423 -0.15 -0.98 -13.31
N PRO A 424 -0.31 -2.30 -13.54
CA PRO A 424 0.81 -3.20 -13.79
C PRO A 424 1.58 -2.89 -15.08
N ASP A 425 0.95 -2.26 -16.06
CA ASP A 425 1.59 -1.75 -17.26
C ASP A 425 2.47 -0.55 -16.92
N LEU A 426 3.79 -0.66 -17.20
CA LEU A 426 4.77 0.35 -16.81
C LEU A 426 4.57 1.71 -17.49
N ASP A 427 4.09 1.75 -18.73
CA ASP A 427 3.90 3.02 -19.44
C ASP A 427 2.66 3.74 -18.90
N LYS A 428 1.59 3.00 -18.62
CA LYS A 428 0.45 3.54 -17.87
C LYS A 428 0.87 4.02 -16.46
N ALA A 429 1.66 3.23 -15.75
CA ALA A 429 2.13 3.58 -14.41
C ALA A 429 2.99 4.87 -14.39
N LYS A 430 3.83 5.09 -15.42
CA LYS A 430 4.59 6.35 -15.56
C LYS A 430 3.67 7.55 -15.74
N ILE A 431 2.65 7.44 -16.61
CA ILE A 431 1.65 8.51 -16.79
C ILE A 431 0.91 8.78 -15.48
N GLN A 432 0.49 7.72 -14.78
CA GLN A 432 -0.15 7.84 -13.47
C GLN A 432 0.75 8.53 -12.44
N LEU A 433 2.05 8.18 -12.41
CA LEU A 433 3.03 8.80 -11.52
C LEU A 433 3.20 10.30 -11.83
N ALA A 434 3.35 10.67 -13.09
CA ALA A 434 3.45 12.07 -13.49
C ALA A 434 2.17 12.86 -13.13
N ALA A 435 0.99 12.29 -13.42
CA ALA A 435 -0.29 12.90 -13.10
C ALA A 435 -0.53 13.09 -11.60
N VAL A 436 -0.15 12.12 -10.76
CA VAL A 436 -0.30 12.25 -9.31
C VAL A 436 0.76 13.16 -8.71
N THR A 437 1.94 13.27 -9.32
CA THR A 437 2.99 14.21 -8.87
C THR A 437 2.53 15.66 -9.08
N ALA A 438 1.89 15.98 -10.20
CA ALA A 438 1.27 17.28 -10.41
C ALA A 438 0.20 17.58 -9.33
N LEU A 439 -0.64 16.57 -8.99
CA LEU A 439 -1.61 16.72 -7.92
C LEU A 439 -0.96 16.93 -6.53
N MET A 440 0.20 16.31 -6.26
CA MET A 440 0.93 16.51 -5.00
C MET A 440 1.41 17.95 -4.84
N ASP A 441 1.88 18.55 -5.93
CA ASP A 441 2.37 19.92 -5.95
C ASP A 441 1.24 20.93 -5.63
N ASP A 442 0.03 20.62 -6.02
CA ASP A 442 -1.14 21.50 -5.80
C ASP A 442 -1.73 21.39 -4.38
N ILE A 443 -1.30 20.47 -3.53
CA ILE A 443 -1.85 20.34 -2.16
C ILE A 443 -1.43 21.50 -1.26
N GLU A 444 -0.21 21.95 -1.32
CA GLU A 444 0.39 23.03 -0.55
C GLU A 444 0.75 24.21 -1.48
#